data_c558825bbda47a42e91e1b3e0f1fc87d
#
_entry.id   c558825bbda47a42e91e1b3e0f1fc87d
#
_cell.length_a   1.000
_cell.length_b   1.000
_cell.length_c   1.000
_cell.angle_alpha   90.00
_cell.angle_beta   90.00
_cell.angle_gamma   90.00
#
_symmetry.space_group_name_H-M   'P 1'
#
loop_
_entity.id
_entity.type
_entity.pdbx_description
1 polymer ?
#
loop_
_entity_poly.entity_id
_entity_poly.type
_entity_poly.pdbx_seq_one_letter_code
_entity_poly.pdbx_strand_id
1 'polypeptide(L)'
;MRSFWNRVPALSSAGGRIPVRRRQAWQTGPMLLEELVRTTDAVASTRSRLAKVEALAGLLRRLEPADIATAVGLLIARPRQGRVGVGWRGMAAAMGEPAAEPSLTVADLDAALDRLLGTAGAGSAAQRAAALKLLTAAATEREQAFISGVLLGELRTGALEGVLTDAIARAADRPVDAVRRAAMLSGDLGGTAQLAITGTAAELDAVGLVVGRPVQPMLASTAASTSAALEITGEASVEYKLDGARIQVHRAGDDVRIFTRTLAEVTHRLPEVVEVVRSFPVHDVILDGETLALDEDGGPRPFQETMSRFGADAARTTVLHPWFFDVLHLDGRDLLDEPLSTRIGMLERIAPGHRIPGEITADPEVAERVSRDALDAGHEGVLVKAVGSAYAAGRRGSNWVKVKPVLTYDLVVLACEWGSGRRTGLLSNLHLGALDPAGEFGEPGGYVMVGKTFKGLTDAMLQWQTGRFQELEVRRTAGTVWLQPVTVVEIAIDGVQNSPRYPGGIALRFARVKRYREDKTAAEADTIQTLRALLRS
;
A
#
# COMPACT_ATOMS: atom_id res chain seq x y z
N MET A 1 32.58 25.28 57.57
CA MET A 1 31.68 25.76 58.64
C MET A 1 30.24 25.66 58.19
N ARG A 2 29.45 24.78 58.94
CA ARG A 2 28.00 24.78 59.14
C ARG A 2 27.10 24.93 57.88
N SER A 3 26.52 23.81 57.37
CA SER A 3 25.28 23.08 57.76
C SER A 3 24.02 23.96 57.84
N PHE A 4 23.14 23.81 56.83
CA PHE A 4 21.68 23.98 57.05
C PHE A 4 20.93 22.84 56.34
N TRP A 5 20.55 21.85 57.13
CA TRP A 5 19.54 20.84 56.85
C TRP A 5 18.24 21.27 57.53
N ASN A 6 17.10 20.83 56.90
CA ASN A 6 15.76 20.71 57.46
C ASN A 6 14.74 21.81 57.17
N ARG A 7 13.81 21.50 56.25
CA ARG A 7 12.41 21.17 56.65
C ARG A 7 11.59 20.76 55.42
N VAL A 8 11.24 19.47 55.36
CA VAL A 8 10.14 18.92 54.53
C VAL A 8 8.89 18.95 55.41
N PRO A 9 7.75 19.54 54.97
CA PRO A 9 6.47 19.32 55.63
C PRO A 9 5.88 17.99 55.20
N ALA A 10 5.49 17.17 56.19
CA ALA A 10 4.74 15.97 55.99
C ALA A 10 3.36 16.28 55.41
N LEU A 11 3.06 15.73 54.23
CA LEU A 11 1.72 15.71 53.63
C LEU A 11 0.99 14.48 54.19
N SER A 12 -0.13 14.74 54.86
CA SER A 12 -1.05 13.79 55.44
C SER A 12 -1.61 12.83 54.39
N SER A 13 -1.63 11.55 54.70
CA SER A 13 -2.30 10.46 54.03
C SER A 13 -3.82 10.66 54.01
N ALA A 14 -4.36 11.23 52.96
CA ALA A 14 -5.76 11.05 52.59
C ALA A 14 -5.85 9.93 51.57
N GLY A 15 -6.17 8.72 52.05
CA GLY A 15 -6.40 7.54 51.22
C GLY A 15 -7.68 7.69 50.39
N GLY A 16 -7.54 8.29 49.22
CA GLY A 16 -8.54 8.20 48.15
C GLY A 16 -8.31 6.90 47.39
N ARG A 17 -9.07 5.87 47.68
CA ARG A 17 -9.16 4.67 46.84
C ARG A 17 -9.72 5.10 45.50
N ILE A 18 -8.87 5.15 44.47
CA ILE A 18 -9.30 5.21 43.06
C ILE A 18 -10.16 3.96 42.84
N PRO A 19 -11.44 4.08 42.42
CA PRO A 19 -12.25 2.92 42.12
C PRO A 19 -11.61 2.15 40.97
N VAL A 20 -11.08 0.96 41.26
CA VAL A 20 -10.76 -0.05 40.27
C VAL A 20 -12.07 -0.36 39.55
N ARG A 21 -12.26 0.25 38.36
CA ARG A 21 -13.38 -0.11 37.47
C ARG A 21 -13.34 -1.63 37.31
N ARG A 22 -14.45 -2.28 37.62
CA ARG A 22 -14.66 -3.72 37.41
C ARG A 22 -14.24 -4.03 35.98
N ARG A 23 -13.17 -4.82 35.79
CA ARG A 23 -12.89 -5.50 34.54
C ARG A 23 -14.16 -6.27 34.18
N GLN A 24 -14.74 -5.99 33.01
CA GLN A 24 -15.82 -6.83 32.50
C GLN A 24 -15.31 -8.27 32.47
N ALA A 25 -16.10 -9.19 33.02
CA ALA A 25 -15.76 -10.59 33.00
C ALA A 25 -15.59 -11.06 31.56
N TRP A 26 -14.42 -11.60 31.24
CA TRP A 26 -14.16 -12.31 29.99
C TRP A 26 -15.21 -13.41 29.86
N GLN A 27 -15.73 -13.63 28.66
CA GLN A 27 -16.55 -14.82 28.41
C GLN A 27 -15.67 -16.04 28.67
N THR A 28 -16.10 -16.93 29.58
CA THR A 28 -15.37 -18.15 29.92
C THR A 28 -15.60 -19.18 28.80
N GLY A 29 -14.76 -19.18 27.79
CA GLY A 29 -14.77 -20.17 26.70
C GLY A 29 -14.11 -19.63 25.42
N PRO A 30 -13.57 -20.52 24.57
CA PRO A 30 -12.93 -20.14 23.34
C PRO A 30 -13.94 -19.45 22.39
N MET A 31 -13.48 -18.36 21.74
CA MET A 31 -14.31 -17.58 20.82
C MET A 31 -14.62 -18.42 19.57
N LEU A 32 -15.89 -18.60 19.25
CA LEU A 32 -16.30 -19.23 17.99
C LEU A 32 -15.97 -18.35 16.79
N LEU A 33 -15.56 -18.96 15.70
CA LEU A 33 -15.26 -18.27 14.44
C LEU A 33 -16.50 -17.51 13.91
N GLU A 34 -17.69 -18.05 14.13
CA GLU A 34 -18.96 -17.43 13.78
C GLU A 34 -19.14 -16.02 14.38
N GLU A 35 -18.55 -15.71 15.54
CA GLU A 35 -18.61 -14.38 16.14
C GLU A 35 -17.80 -13.35 15.30
N LEU A 36 -16.64 -13.78 14.75
CA LEU A 36 -15.86 -12.96 13.82
C LEU A 36 -16.66 -12.75 12.52
N VAL A 37 -17.27 -13.82 12.00
CA VAL A 37 -18.08 -13.78 10.77
C VAL A 37 -19.25 -12.81 10.94
N ARG A 38 -20.02 -12.92 12.02
CA ARG A 38 -21.14 -11.99 12.32
C ARG A 38 -20.68 -10.55 12.41
N THR A 39 -19.56 -10.31 13.09
CA THR A 39 -19.01 -8.96 13.21
C THR A 39 -18.57 -8.41 11.86
N THR A 40 -17.96 -9.24 11.04
CA THR A 40 -17.55 -8.91 9.68
C THR A 40 -18.74 -8.51 8.81
N ASP A 41 -19.84 -9.27 8.87
CA ASP A 41 -21.08 -8.97 8.15
C ASP A 41 -21.73 -7.67 8.64
N ALA A 42 -21.77 -7.45 9.96
CA ALA A 42 -22.26 -6.20 10.54
C ALA A 42 -21.44 -4.99 10.07
N VAL A 43 -20.13 -5.13 9.98
CA VAL A 43 -19.23 -4.08 9.46
C VAL A 43 -19.44 -3.86 7.96
N ALA A 44 -19.66 -4.92 7.18
CA ALA A 44 -19.91 -4.82 5.74
C ALA A 44 -21.27 -4.16 5.42
N SER A 45 -22.29 -4.38 6.26
CA SER A 45 -23.65 -3.89 6.04
C SER A 45 -23.84 -2.39 6.31
N THR A 46 -22.91 -1.74 7.03
CA THR A 46 -23.03 -0.32 7.38
C THR A 46 -22.04 0.58 6.65
N ARG A 47 -22.43 1.82 6.32
CA ARG A 47 -21.54 2.88 5.83
C ARG A 47 -20.97 3.74 6.96
N SER A 48 -21.56 3.68 8.16
CA SER A 48 -21.14 4.47 9.32
C SER A 48 -19.81 3.99 9.88
N ARG A 49 -18.76 4.84 9.84
CA ARG A 49 -17.46 4.54 10.46
C ARG A 49 -17.60 4.25 11.96
N LEU A 50 -18.43 5.05 12.65
CA LEU A 50 -18.62 4.89 14.10
C LEU A 50 -19.27 3.54 14.44
N ALA A 51 -20.30 3.12 13.67
CA ALA A 51 -20.94 1.82 13.87
C ALA A 51 -19.96 0.66 13.62
N LYS A 52 -19.08 0.78 12.60
CA LYS A 52 -18.01 -0.22 12.36
C LYS A 52 -17.05 -0.32 13.52
N VAL A 53 -16.57 0.83 14.03
CA VAL A 53 -15.65 0.90 15.16
C VAL A 53 -16.27 0.26 16.41
N GLU A 54 -17.55 0.54 16.70
CA GLU A 54 -18.23 0.00 17.88
C GLU A 54 -18.44 -1.52 17.79
N ALA A 55 -18.84 -2.03 16.61
CA ALA A 55 -19.01 -3.47 16.39
C ALA A 55 -17.68 -4.23 16.59
N LEU A 56 -16.58 -3.73 16.00
CA LEU A 56 -15.26 -4.32 16.15
C LEU A 56 -14.74 -4.19 17.60
N ALA A 57 -14.91 -3.05 18.25
CA ALA A 57 -14.51 -2.86 19.65
C ALA A 57 -15.29 -3.79 20.59
N GLY A 58 -16.58 -4.00 20.32
CA GLY A 58 -17.42 -4.94 21.07
C GLY A 58 -16.92 -6.38 20.92
N LEU A 59 -16.50 -6.80 19.74
CA LEU A 59 -15.86 -8.11 19.51
C LEU A 59 -14.55 -8.22 20.30
N LEU A 60 -13.65 -7.25 20.12
CA LEU A 60 -12.31 -7.27 20.75
C LEU A 60 -12.36 -7.36 22.27
N ARG A 61 -13.37 -6.74 22.94
CA ARG A 61 -13.56 -6.82 24.40
C ARG A 61 -13.98 -8.21 24.89
N ARG A 62 -14.52 -9.06 24.01
CA ARG A 62 -14.98 -10.42 24.36
C ARG A 62 -13.94 -11.50 24.07
N LEU A 63 -12.88 -11.18 23.32
CA LEU A 63 -11.81 -12.13 22.99
C LEU A 63 -10.98 -12.46 24.23
N GLU A 64 -10.60 -13.72 24.36
CA GLU A 64 -9.54 -14.10 25.28
C GLU A 64 -8.21 -13.45 24.87
N PRO A 65 -7.35 -13.09 25.83
CA PRO A 65 -6.06 -12.45 25.51
C PRO A 65 -5.24 -13.16 24.43
N ALA A 66 -5.24 -14.49 24.44
CA ALA A 66 -4.50 -15.30 23.47
C ALA A 66 -5.04 -15.18 22.04
N ASP A 67 -6.34 -14.91 21.87
CA ASP A 67 -7.02 -14.88 20.57
C ASP A 67 -6.98 -13.49 19.92
N ILE A 68 -6.65 -12.42 20.67
CA ILE A 68 -6.73 -11.04 20.18
C ILE A 68 -5.88 -10.83 18.93
N ALA A 69 -4.60 -11.20 18.99
CA ALA A 69 -3.69 -11.00 17.86
C ALA A 69 -4.13 -11.78 16.62
N THR A 70 -4.54 -13.02 16.81
CA THR A 70 -5.06 -13.89 15.74
C THR A 70 -6.33 -13.31 15.12
N ALA A 71 -7.32 -12.95 15.93
CA ALA A 71 -8.58 -12.39 15.44
C ALA A 71 -8.37 -11.10 14.62
N VAL A 72 -7.50 -10.21 15.12
CA VAL A 72 -7.13 -8.99 14.39
C VAL A 72 -6.51 -9.30 13.03
N GLY A 73 -5.58 -10.25 12.96
CA GLY A 73 -4.98 -10.71 11.70
C GLY A 73 -6.00 -11.30 10.72
N LEU A 74 -6.94 -12.10 11.21
CA LEU A 74 -8.02 -12.68 10.40
C LEU A 74 -8.97 -11.60 9.86
N LEU A 75 -9.34 -10.60 10.68
CA LEU A 75 -10.23 -9.50 10.28
C LEU A 75 -9.68 -8.62 9.14
N ILE A 76 -8.36 -8.54 9.00
CA ILE A 76 -7.69 -7.80 7.90
C ILE A 76 -7.16 -8.73 6.80
N ALA A 77 -7.54 -10.01 6.81
CA ALA A 77 -7.03 -11.05 5.90
C ALA A 77 -5.49 -11.12 5.85
N ARG A 78 -4.86 -10.93 6.99
CA ARG A 78 -3.41 -11.09 7.21
C ARG A 78 -3.16 -11.96 8.43
N PRO A 79 -3.43 -13.26 8.32
CA PRO A 79 -3.14 -14.18 9.42
C PRO A 79 -1.65 -14.15 9.76
N ARG A 80 -1.29 -14.45 11.01
CA ARG A 80 0.12 -14.42 11.48
C ARG A 80 1.04 -15.34 10.69
N GLN A 81 0.50 -16.38 10.08
CA GLN A 81 1.20 -17.32 9.20
C GLN A 81 1.54 -16.71 7.82
N GLY A 82 0.99 -15.54 7.48
CA GLY A 82 1.14 -14.96 6.15
C GLY A 82 0.47 -15.80 5.06
N ARG A 83 1.14 -15.95 3.92
CA ARG A 83 0.61 -16.75 2.81
C ARG A 83 0.89 -18.23 3.02
N VAL A 84 -0.15 -19.02 3.26
CA VAL A 84 -0.05 -20.46 3.48
C VAL A 84 -0.04 -21.31 2.17
N GLY A 85 0.11 -20.66 1.02
CA GLY A 85 0.26 -21.36 -0.26
C GLY A 85 -1.06 -21.96 -0.82
N VAL A 86 -2.21 -21.48 -0.37
CA VAL A 86 -3.53 -21.87 -0.88
C VAL A 86 -3.97 -20.84 -1.92
N GLY A 87 -4.17 -21.28 -3.16
CA GLY A 87 -4.73 -20.46 -4.24
C GLY A 87 -6.20 -20.80 -4.50
N TRP A 88 -6.84 -20.02 -5.39
CA TRP A 88 -8.26 -20.13 -5.71
C TRP A 88 -8.68 -21.56 -6.11
N ARG A 89 -7.87 -22.24 -6.95
CA ARG A 89 -8.17 -23.63 -7.38
C ARG A 89 -8.16 -24.62 -6.22
N GLY A 90 -7.19 -24.48 -5.29
CA GLY A 90 -7.10 -25.32 -4.11
C GLY A 90 -8.28 -25.10 -3.16
N MET A 91 -8.67 -23.82 -2.96
CA MET A 91 -9.82 -23.46 -2.15
C MET A 91 -11.12 -24.01 -2.75
N ALA A 92 -11.37 -23.80 -4.06
CA ALA A 92 -12.55 -24.31 -4.74
C ALA A 92 -12.68 -25.84 -4.69
N ALA A 93 -11.55 -26.56 -4.79
CA ALA A 93 -11.52 -28.03 -4.71
C ALA A 93 -11.73 -28.56 -3.28
N ALA A 94 -11.49 -27.74 -2.27
CA ALA A 94 -11.70 -28.12 -0.86
C ALA A 94 -13.11 -27.79 -0.35
N MET A 95 -13.83 -26.89 -1.03
CA MET A 95 -15.22 -26.57 -0.68
C MET A 95 -16.09 -27.81 -0.86
N GLY A 96 -16.85 -28.15 0.18
CA GLY A 96 -17.76 -29.31 0.23
C GLY A 96 -19.04 -28.93 0.95
N GLU A 97 -19.80 -29.94 1.36
CA GLU A 97 -20.99 -29.74 2.18
C GLU A 97 -20.61 -29.03 3.50
N PRO A 98 -21.22 -27.89 3.81
CA PRO A 98 -20.91 -27.14 5.02
C PRO A 98 -21.49 -27.81 6.26
N ALA A 99 -20.88 -27.59 7.42
CA ALA A 99 -21.42 -27.98 8.71
C ALA A 99 -22.76 -27.27 8.98
N ALA A 100 -23.71 -27.99 9.60
CA ALA A 100 -25.02 -27.41 9.94
C ALA A 100 -24.93 -26.38 11.07
N GLU A 101 -24.03 -26.59 12.05
CA GLU A 101 -23.87 -25.77 13.25
C GLU A 101 -22.42 -25.28 13.37
N PRO A 102 -22.17 -24.03 13.82
CA PRO A 102 -20.84 -23.52 14.04
C PRO A 102 -20.17 -24.21 15.23
N SER A 103 -18.97 -24.74 15.01
CA SER A 103 -18.18 -25.41 16.04
C SER A 103 -16.71 -24.98 16.04
N LEU A 104 -16.23 -24.35 14.96
CA LEU A 104 -14.86 -23.88 14.86
C LEU A 104 -14.64 -22.68 15.77
N THR A 105 -13.51 -22.71 16.48
CA THR A 105 -13.00 -21.57 17.24
C THR A 105 -11.98 -20.78 16.42
N VAL A 106 -11.65 -19.57 16.90
CA VAL A 106 -10.55 -18.77 16.34
C VAL A 106 -9.23 -19.55 16.42
N ALA A 107 -8.99 -20.24 17.54
CA ALA A 107 -7.80 -21.06 17.75
C ALA A 107 -7.75 -22.28 16.82
N ASP A 108 -8.88 -22.91 16.48
CA ASP A 108 -8.93 -24.04 15.54
C ASP A 108 -8.52 -23.60 14.13
N LEU A 109 -9.00 -22.43 13.68
CA LEU A 109 -8.58 -21.86 12.40
C LEU A 109 -7.09 -21.52 12.41
N ASP A 110 -6.59 -20.89 13.47
CA ASP A 110 -5.18 -20.56 13.61
C ASP A 110 -4.28 -21.80 13.54
N ALA A 111 -4.63 -22.87 14.28
CA ALA A 111 -3.93 -24.14 14.25
C ALA A 111 -4.01 -24.83 12.86
N ALA A 112 -5.13 -24.70 12.14
CA ALA A 112 -5.25 -25.22 10.78
C ALA A 112 -4.31 -24.46 9.82
N LEU A 113 -4.17 -23.15 9.96
CA LEU A 113 -3.24 -22.34 9.16
C LEU A 113 -1.78 -22.72 9.46
N ASP A 114 -1.42 -23.01 10.72
CA ASP A 114 -0.09 -23.50 11.08
C ASP A 114 0.20 -24.85 10.41
N ARG A 115 -0.75 -25.78 10.42
CA ARG A 115 -0.60 -27.06 9.72
C ARG A 115 -0.40 -26.89 8.21
N LEU A 116 -1.16 -25.99 7.58
CA LEU A 116 -1.00 -25.68 6.15
C LEU A 116 0.39 -25.10 5.83
N LEU A 117 0.89 -24.21 6.67
CA LEU A 117 2.21 -23.59 6.51
C LEU A 117 3.33 -24.62 6.72
N GLY A 118 3.23 -25.47 7.75
CA GLY A 118 4.26 -26.47 8.10
C GLY A 118 4.33 -27.65 7.12
N THR A 119 3.37 -27.78 6.18
CA THR A 119 3.34 -28.89 5.23
C THR A 119 4.28 -28.62 4.06
N ALA A 120 5.43 -29.29 4.00
CA ALA A 120 6.46 -29.16 2.97
C ALA A 120 6.98 -30.54 2.51
N GLY A 121 7.66 -30.59 1.35
CA GLY A 121 8.27 -31.82 0.81
C GLY A 121 7.37 -32.64 -0.11
N ALA A 122 7.81 -33.87 -0.41
CA ALA A 122 7.09 -34.80 -1.30
C ALA A 122 5.71 -35.15 -0.72
N GLY A 123 4.65 -35.09 -1.53
CA GLY A 123 3.27 -35.33 -1.08
C GLY A 123 2.57 -34.16 -0.36
N SER A 124 3.26 -33.03 -0.17
CA SER A 124 2.71 -31.86 0.53
C SER A 124 1.43 -31.31 -0.10
N ALA A 125 1.28 -31.39 -1.42
CA ALA A 125 0.08 -30.93 -2.11
C ALA A 125 -1.17 -31.73 -1.68
N ALA A 126 -1.06 -33.05 -1.60
CA ALA A 126 -2.16 -33.93 -1.16
C ALA A 126 -2.49 -33.71 0.33
N GLN A 127 -1.47 -33.57 1.18
CA GLN A 127 -1.65 -33.30 2.60
C GLN A 127 -2.32 -31.95 2.85
N ARG A 128 -1.90 -30.90 2.13
CA ARG A 128 -2.54 -29.57 2.19
C ARG A 128 -4.00 -29.62 1.73
N ALA A 129 -4.28 -30.34 0.64
CA ALA A 129 -5.64 -30.51 0.14
C ALA A 129 -6.52 -31.24 1.17
N ALA A 130 -6.02 -32.29 1.81
CA ALA A 130 -6.72 -33.03 2.86
C ALA A 130 -6.98 -32.14 4.10
N ALA A 131 -5.97 -31.41 4.58
CA ALA A 131 -6.09 -30.50 5.71
C ALA A 131 -7.11 -29.38 5.44
N LEU A 132 -7.10 -28.81 4.23
CA LEU A 132 -8.03 -27.77 3.83
C LEU A 132 -9.46 -28.31 3.73
N LYS A 133 -9.64 -29.54 3.19
CA LYS A 133 -10.94 -30.19 3.13
C LYS A 133 -11.52 -30.50 4.50
N LEU A 134 -10.69 -30.93 5.46
CA LEU A 134 -11.12 -31.13 6.84
C LEU A 134 -11.58 -29.82 7.49
N LEU A 135 -10.83 -28.72 7.28
CA LEU A 135 -11.20 -27.41 7.79
C LEU A 135 -12.54 -26.92 7.20
N THR A 136 -12.72 -27.04 5.90
CA THR A 136 -13.96 -26.58 5.25
C THR A 136 -15.16 -27.45 5.60
N ALA A 137 -14.99 -28.75 5.80
CA ALA A 137 -16.07 -29.66 6.23
C ALA A 137 -16.55 -29.38 7.67
N ALA A 138 -15.69 -28.83 8.54
CA ALA A 138 -16.06 -28.41 9.90
C ALA A 138 -16.65 -26.99 9.95
N ALA A 139 -16.63 -26.25 8.86
CA ALA A 139 -17.09 -24.88 8.74
C ALA A 139 -18.52 -24.79 8.19
N THR A 140 -19.35 -23.92 8.74
CA THR A 140 -20.64 -23.54 8.16
C THR A 140 -20.43 -22.82 6.83
N GLU A 141 -21.46 -22.64 6.01
CA GLU A 141 -21.40 -21.94 4.72
C GLU A 141 -20.79 -20.53 4.87
N ARG A 142 -21.19 -19.78 5.91
CA ARG A 142 -20.68 -18.44 6.19
C ARG A 142 -19.21 -18.47 6.63
N GLU A 143 -18.82 -19.43 7.45
CA GLU A 143 -17.43 -19.63 7.87
C GLU A 143 -16.55 -20.07 6.69
N GLN A 144 -17.03 -20.94 5.79
CA GLN A 144 -16.32 -21.30 4.54
C GLN A 144 -16.03 -20.06 3.68
N ALA A 145 -17.03 -19.18 3.52
CA ALA A 145 -16.87 -17.92 2.79
C ALA A 145 -15.84 -16.99 3.45
N PHE A 146 -15.87 -16.87 4.77
CA PHE A 146 -14.91 -16.09 5.54
C PHE A 146 -13.49 -16.66 5.42
N ILE A 147 -13.30 -17.96 5.65
CA ILE A 147 -12.00 -18.65 5.51
C ILE A 147 -11.44 -18.46 4.10
N SER A 148 -12.27 -18.61 3.07
CA SER A 148 -11.88 -18.36 1.68
C SER A 148 -11.40 -16.91 1.50
N GLY A 149 -12.15 -15.94 2.01
CA GLY A 149 -11.79 -14.52 1.96
C GLY A 149 -10.46 -14.20 2.64
N VAL A 150 -10.20 -14.83 3.79
CA VAL A 150 -8.92 -14.69 4.52
C VAL A 150 -7.76 -15.29 3.73
N LEU A 151 -7.89 -16.52 3.26
CA LEU A 151 -6.82 -17.26 2.56
C LEU A 151 -6.45 -16.64 1.20
N LEU A 152 -7.44 -16.09 0.50
CA LEU A 152 -7.24 -15.45 -0.80
C LEU A 152 -6.90 -13.95 -0.69
N GLY A 153 -6.97 -13.37 0.51
CA GLY A 153 -6.76 -11.93 0.72
C GLY A 153 -7.91 -11.07 0.14
N GLU A 154 -9.10 -11.64 0.00
CA GLU A 154 -10.26 -11.01 -0.65
C GLU A 154 -11.39 -10.63 0.33
N LEU A 155 -11.08 -10.53 1.62
CA LEU A 155 -12.05 -10.18 2.64
C LEU A 155 -12.50 -8.71 2.47
N ARG A 156 -13.69 -8.51 1.90
CA ARG A 156 -14.23 -7.18 1.57
C ARG A 156 -15.16 -6.64 2.65
N THR A 157 -14.71 -6.57 3.87
CA THR A 157 -15.53 -6.14 5.02
C THR A 157 -15.61 -4.63 5.20
N GLY A 158 -14.74 -3.87 4.55
CA GLY A 158 -14.56 -2.44 4.85
C GLY A 158 -13.98 -2.20 6.26
N ALA A 159 -13.50 -3.23 6.94
CA ALA A 159 -12.68 -3.14 8.14
C ALA A 159 -11.22 -2.90 7.70
N LEU A 160 -10.96 -1.74 7.11
CA LEU A 160 -9.60 -1.31 6.77
C LEU A 160 -8.81 -1.12 8.08
N GLU A 161 -7.49 -1.31 8.02
CA GLU A 161 -6.59 -1.17 9.18
C GLU A 161 -6.88 0.07 10.04
N GLY A 162 -7.19 1.22 9.42
CA GLY A 162 -7.51 2.44 10.14
C GLY A 162 -8.82 2.39 10.95
N VAL A 163 -9.82 1.62 10.51
CA VAL A 163 -11.06 1.40 11.29
C VAL A 163 -10.80 0.46 12.45
N LEU A 164 -10.00 -0.57 12.19
CA LEU A 164 -9.64 -1.55 13.22
C LEU A 164 -8.73 -0.93 14.29
N THR A 165 -7.79 -0.05 13.91
CA THR A 165 -6.96 0.72 14.86
C THR A 165 -7.82 1.58 15.78
N ASP A 166 -8.83 2.28 15.25
CA ASP A 166 -9.76 3.06 16.06
C ASP A 166 -10.58 2.14 17.00
N ALA A 167 -10.97 0.94 16.52
CA ALA A 167 -11.69 -0.04 17.33
C ALA A 167 -10.82 -0.62 18.46
N ILE A 168 -9.55 -0.90 18.21
CA ILE A 168 -8.57 -1.34 19.21
C ILE A 168 -8.42 -0.26 20.31
N ALA A 169 -8.22 1.00 19.91
CA ALA A 169 -8.12 2.11 20.85
C ALA A 169 -9.37 2.22 21.73
N ARG A 170 -10.56 2.09 21.14
CA ARG A 170 -11.83 2.10 21.83
C ARG A 170 -12.04 0.88 22.72
N ALA A 171 -11.62 -0.30 22.31
CA ALA A 171 -11.71 -1.53 23.11
C ALA A 171 -10.81 -1.46 24.35
N ALA A 172 -9.61 -0.92 24.16
CA ALA A 172 -8.58 -0.81 25.18
C ALA A 172 -8.72 0.42 26.11
N ASP A 173 -9.61 1.37 25.79
CA ASP A 173 -9.71 2.68 26.45
C ASP A 173 -8.35 3.42 26.42
N ARG A 174 -7.71 3.44 25.24
CA ARG A 174 -6.42 4.08 24.96
C ARG A 174 -6.57 5.22 23.96
N PRO A 175 -5.70 6.25 24.00
CA PRO A 175 -5.63 7.25 22.95
C PRO A 175 -5.39 6.60 21.58
N VAL A 176 -6.17 6.98 20.59
CA VAL A 176 -6.07 6.39 19.23
C VAL A 176 -4.69 6.64 18.59
N ASP A 177 -4.06 7.77 18.89
CA ASP A 177 -2.73 8.10 18.37
C ASP A 177 -1.64 7.24 19.01
N ALA A 178 -1.74 6.86 20.28
CA ALA A 178 -0.82 5.92 20.94
C ALA A 178 -0.91 4.53 20.29
N VAL A 179 -2.13 4.00 20.10
CA VAL A 179 -2.33 2.71 19.43
C VAL A 179 -1.83 2.74 17.99
N ARG A 180 -2.10 3.83 17.28
CA ARG A 180 -1.65 4.00 15.89
C ARG A 180 -0.12 4.06 15.80
N ARG A 181 0.52 4.80 16.72
CA ARG A 181 1.98 4.87 16.81
C ARG A 181 2.58 3.50 17.07
N ALA A 182 2.08 2.78 18.08
CA ALA A 182 2.57 1.44 18.41
C ALA A 182 2.38 0.44 17.25
N ALA A 183 1.22 0.44 16.58
CA ALA A 183 0.97 -0.40 15.40
C ALA A 183 1.91 -0.08 14.24
N MET A 184 2.21 1.19 14.05
CA MET A 184 3.15 1.67 13.04
C MET A 184 4.57 1.17 13.33
N LEU A 185 5.05 1.33 14.56
CA LEU A 185 6.43 1.00 14.95
C LEU A 185 6.64 -0.51 15.08
N SER A 186 5.63 -1.24 15.56
CA SER A 186 5.69 -2.70 15.63
C SER A 186 5.56 -3.37 14.27
N GLY A 187 4.91 -2.73 13.28
CA GLY A 187 4.52 -3.38 12.03
C GLY A 187 3.50 -4.52 12.20
N ASP A 188 3.00 -4.71 13.42
CA ASP A 188 2.09 -5.79 13.83
C ASP A 188 0.87 -5.22 14.54
N LEU A 189 -0.24 -5.11 13.81
CA LEU A 189 -1.50 -4.62 14.37
C LEU A 189 -2.10 -5.62 15.38
N GLY A 190 -1.89 -6.92 15.18
CA GLY A 190 -2.38 -7.97 16.07
C GLY A 190 -1.69 -7.93 17.44
N GLY A 191 -0.36 -7.93 17.46
CA GLY A 191 0.43 -7.79 18.68
C GLY A 191 0.17 -6.46 19.38
N THR A 192 0.01 -5.36 18.60
CA THR A 192 -0.38 -4.06 19.16
C THR A 192 -1.75 -4.09 19.82
N ALA A 193 -2.74 -4.77 19.23
CA ALA A 193 -4.06 -4.91 19.83
C ALA A 193 -4.01 -5.68 21.15
N GLN A 194 -3.27 -6.78 21.16
CA GLN A 194 -3.05 -7.55 22.39
C GLN A 194 -2.39 -6.69 23.47
N LEU A 195 -1.31 -5.98 23.15
CA LEU A 195 -0.61 -5.08 24.07
C LEU A 195 -1.52 -3.94 24.58
N ALA A 196 -2.27 -3.30 23.67
CA ALA A 196 -3.15 -2.20 24.04
C ALA A 196 -4.27 -2.64 25.01
N ILE A 197 -4.84 -3.83 24.81
CA ILE A 197 -5.97 -4.36 25.59
C ILE A 197 -5.50 -4.98 26.92
N THR A 198 -4.37 -5.69 26.92
CA THR A 198 -3.91 -6.46 28.10
C THR A 198 -2.79 -5.78 28.88
N GLY A 199 -1.99 -4.95 28.22
CA GLY A 199 -0.85 -4.24 28.81
C GLY A 199 -1.21 -2.89 29.42
N THR A 200 -0.18 -2.20 29.88
CA THR A 200 -0.24 -0.84 30.44
C THR A 200 -0.11 0.23 29.35
N ALA A 201 -0.46 1.48 29.67
CA ALA A 201 -0.22 2.60 28.76
C ALA A 201 1.29 2.80 28.54
N ALA A 202 2.11 2.66 29.58
CA ALA A 202 3.56 2.82 29.49
C ALA A 202 4.20 1.77 28.56
N GLU A 203 3.74 0.52 28.60
CA GLU A 203 4.23 -0.52 27.68
C GLU A 203 3.85 -0.21 26.21
N LEU A 204 2.64 0.31 25.98
CA LEU A 204 2.21 0.71 24.65
C LEU A 204 3.03 1.91 24.13
N ASP A 205 3.29 2.90 24.97
CA ASP A 205 4.08 4.10 24.62
C ASP A 205 5.57 3.77 24.43
N ALA A 206 6.07 2.71 25.08
CA ALA A 206 7.45 2.23 24.97
C ALA A 206 7.72 1.45 23.66
N VAL A 207 6.70 1.20 22.84
CA VAL A 207 6.92 0.56 21.52
C VAL A 207 7.72 1.50 20.63
N GLY A 208 8.99 1.13 20.34
CA GLY A 208 9.94 1.86 19.49
C GLY A 208 10.24 1.15 18.18
N LEU A 209 11.14 1.73 17.41
CA LEU A 209 11.71 1.09 16.22
C LEU A 209 12.58 -0.11 16.63
N VAL A 210 12.56 -1.13 15.78
CA VAL A 210 13.44 -2.29 15.93
C VAL A 210 14.17 -2.49 14.61
N VAL A 211 15.50 -2.38 14.63
CA VAL A 211 16.31 -2.67 13.43
C VAL A 211 16.06 -4.11 13.00
N GLY A 212 15.81 -4.30 11.69
CA GLY A 212 15.39 -5.60 11.13
C GLY A 212 13.86 -5.81 11.09
N ARG A 213 13.05 -4.93 11.70
CA ARG A 213 11.59 -4.93 11.59
C ARG A 213 11.11 -3.71 10.79
N PRO A 214 10.61 -3.90 9.56
CA PRO A 214 10.23 -2.78 8.71
C PRO A 214 8.94 -2.11 9.19
N VAL A 215 8.87 -0.79 9.00
CA VAL A 215 7.68 0.02 9.30
C VAL A 215 6.97 0.44 8.01
N GLN A 216 5.65 0.70 8.13
CA GLN A 216 4.87 1.18 6.99
C GLN A 216 5.44 2.50 6.45
N PRO A 217 5.63 2.65 5.13
CA PRO A 217 6.21 3.85 4.56
C PRO A 217 5.27 5.06 4.69
N MET A 218 5.83 6.25 4.97
CA MET A 218 5.10 7.50 4.86
C MET A 218 4.68 7.75 3.40
N LEU A 219 3.47 8.29 3.20
CA LEU A 219 2.87 8.50 1.89
C LEU A 219 2.67 9.99 1.61
N ALA A 220 2.84 10.39 0.35
CA ALA A 220 2.63 11.76 -0.10
C ALA A 220 1.18 12.00 -0.57
N SER A 221 0.66 13.21 -0.31
CA SER A 221 -0.49 13.78 -1.02
C SER A 221 -0.08 14.26 -2.42
N THR A 222 -0.94 14.97 -3.13
CA THR A 222 -0.67 15.46 -4.49
C THR A 222 -1.08 16.91 -4.60
N ALA A 223 -0.23 17.74 -5.21
CA ALA A 223 -0.58 19.09 -5.64
C ALA A 223 -0.42 19.24 -7.17
N ALA A 224 -1.04 20.28 -7.71
CA ALA A 224 -1.00 20.57 -9.14
C ALA A 224 0.31 21.22 -9.58
N SER A 225 0.97 21.96 -8.68
CA SER A 225 2.23 22.69 -8.92
C SER A 225 3.12 22.70 -7.69
N THR A 226 4.38 23.07 -7.86
CA THR A 226 5.34 23.29 -6.79
C THR A 226 4.91 24.42 -5.85
N SER A 227 4.37 25.52 -6.40
CA SER A 227 3.83 26.63 -5.61
C SER A 227 2.67 26.17 -4.73
N ALA A 228 1.70 25.43 -5.27
CA ALA A 228 0.59 24.88 -4.48
C ALA A 228 1.07 23.87 -3.42
N ALA A 229 2.17 23.17 -3.65
CA ALA A 229 2.77 22.28 -2.66
C ALA A 229 3.44 23.07 -1.54
N LEU A 230 4.16 24.17 -1.86
CA LEU A 230 4.77 25.06 -0.87
C LEU A 230 3.73 25.81 -0.01
N GLU A 231 2.57 26.17 -0.58
CA GLU A 231 1.45 26.72 0.21
C GLU A 231 0.97 25.75 1.30
N ILE A 232 1.07 24.45 1.05
CA ILE A 232 0.69 23.39 2.01
C ILE A 232 1.79 23.13 3.02
N THR A 233 3.06 23.07 2.58
CA THR A 233 4.19 22.60 3.40
C THR A 233 4.96 23.73 4.09
N GLY A 234 4.89 24.95 3.59
CA GLY A 234 5.81 26.03 3.94
C GLY A 234 7.22 25.75 3.41
N GLU A 235 8.25 26.13 4.17
CA GLU A 235 9.64 25.77 3.86
C GLU A 235 9.80 24.27 3.75
N ALA A 236 10.35 23.80 2.63
CA ALA A 236 10.36 22.39 2.28
C ALA A 236 11.67 21.95 1.62
N SER A 237 12.01 20.68 1.78
CA SER A 237 12.94 19.99 0.91
C SER A 237 12.19 19.59 -0.37
N VAL A 238 12.60 20.16 -1.50
CA VAL A 238 12.09 19.86 -2.84
C VAL A 238 13.04 18.84 -3.45
N GLU A 239 12.63 17.58 -3.52
CA GLU A 239 13.49 16.46 -3.89
C GLU A 239 13.00 15.82 -5.19
N TYR A 240 13.92 15.29 -6.00
CA TYR A 240 13.59 14.54 -7.21
C TYR A 240 12.68 13.37 -6.88
N LYS A 241 11.63 13.20 -7.64
CA LYS A 241 10.77 12.03 -7.55
C LYS A 241 11.25 10.97 -8.54
N LEU A 242 12.05 10.04 -8.04
CA LEU A 242 12.57 8.94 -8.83
C LEU A 242 11.44 7.97 -9.24
N ASP A 243 11.56 7.37 -10.42
CA ASP A 243 10.68 6.28 -10.89
C ASP A 243 11.39 4.92 -10.69
N GLY A 244 11.59 4.56 -9.43
CA GLY A 244 12.29 3.35 -9.01
C GLY A 244 11.44 2.44 -8.15
N ALA A 245 12.11 1.57 -7.41
CA ALA A 245 11.51 0.71 -6.40
C ALA A 245 11.84 1.24 -5.01
N ARG A 246 10.80 1.61 -4.23
CA ARG A 246 10.99 2.05 -2.85
C ARG A 246 11.51 0.92 -2.00
N ILE A 247 12.57 1.21 -1.26
CA ILE A 247 13.21 0.31 -0.32
C ILE A 247 13.31 0.94 1.06
N GLN A 248 13.19 0.10 2.09
CA GLN A 248 13.58 0.43 3.44
C GLN A 248 14.75 -0.47 3.80
N VAL A 249 15.88 0.12 4.19
CA VAL A 249 17.11 -0.63 4.48
C VAL A 249 17.41 -0.54 5.95
N HIS A 250 17.58 -1.70 6.58
CA HIS A 250 17.98 -1.85 7.97
C HIS A 250 19.37 -2.46 8.04
N ARG A 251 20.24 -1.91 8.89
CA ARG A 251 21.54 -2.47 9.18
C ARG A 251 21.76 -2.56 10.68
N ALA A 252 22.24 -3.70 11.14
CA ALA A 252 22.73 -3.92 12.50
C ALA A 252 24.11 -4.60 12.40
N GLY A 253 25.18 -3.85 12.65
CA GLY A 253 26.54 -4.32 12.39
C GLY A 253 26.75 -4.70 10.93
N ASP A 254 27.01 -5.98 10.65
CA ASP A 254 27.19 -6.51 9.29
C ASP A 254 25.88 -7.06 8.68
N ASP A 255 24.82 -7.26 9.49
CA ASP A 255 23.53 -7.73 9.00
C ASP A 255 22.75 -6.57 8.35
N VAL A 256 22.55 -6.68 7.03
CA VAL A 256 21.77 -5.72 6.25
C VAL A 256 20.53 -6.43 5.73
N ARG A 257 19.36 -5.82 5.93
CA ARG A 257 18.06 -6.30 5.42
C ARG A 257 17.38 -5.22 4.63
N ILE A 258 16.82 -5.61 3.48
CA ILE A 258 16.16 -4.70 2.54
C ILE A 258 14.71 -5.14 2.37
N PHE A 259 13.80 -4.19 2.56
CA PHE A 259 12.36 -4.41 2.47
C PHE A 259 11.75 -3.55 1.38
N THR A 260 10.77 -4.10 0.68
CA THR A 260 9.99 -3.37 -0.32
C THR A 260 8.94 -2.46 0.35
N ARG A 261 8.28 -1.63 -0.46
CA ARG A 261 7.12 -0.81 -0.04
C ARG A 261 6.02 -1.62 0.67
N THR A 262 5.87 -2.90 0.37
CA THR A 262 4.89 -3.81 0.99
C THR A 262 5.47 -4.61 2.14
N LEU A 263 6.67 -4.23 2.62
CA LEU A 263 7.41 -4.84 3.74
C LEU A 263 7.89 -6.27 3.48
N ALA A 264 7.87 -6.72 2.22
CA ALA A 264 8.48 -8.00 1.85
C ALA A 264 10.02 -7.87 1.84
N GLU A 265 10.72 -8.80 2.46
CA GLU A 265 12.19 -8.84 2.45
C GLU A 265 12.71 -9.30 1.09
N VAL A 266 13.68 -8.55 0.55
CA VAL A 266 14.28 -8.76 -0.78
C VAL A 266 15.80 -8.69 -0.76
N THR A 267 16.43 -8.79 0.41
CA THR A 267 17.87 -8.62 0.64
C THR A 267 18.73 -9.41 -0.35
N HIS A 268 18.41 -10.68 -0.55
CA HIS A 268 19.15 -11.60 -1.44
C HIS A 268 19.12 -11.20 -2.93
N ARG A 269 18.24 -10.29 -3.32
CA ARG A 269 18.08 -9.80 -4.70
C ARG A 269 18.90 -8.56 -4.99
N LEU A 270 19.37 -7.86 -3.95
CA LEU A 270 20.00 -6.54 -4.04
C LEU A 270 21.37 -6.51 -3.33
N PRO A 271 22.31 -7.44 -3.67
CA PRO A 271 23.61 -7.50 -3.01
C PRO A 271 24.42 -6.21 -3.20
N GLU A 272 24.28 -5.51 -4.32
CA GLU A 272 24.90 -4.22 -4.59
C GLU A 272 24.46 -3.13 -3.61
N VAL A 273 23.18 -3.10 -3.24
CA VAL A 273 22.65 -2.16 -2.23
C VAL A 273 23.17 -2.53 -0.84
N VAL A 274 23.29 -3.83 -0.54
CA VAL A 274 23.89 -4.32 0.73
C VAL A 274 25.31 -3.80 0.88
N GLU A 275 26.14 -3.92 -0.15
CA GLU A 275 27.54 -3.46 -0.11
C GLU A 275 27.64 -1.94 0.07
N VAL A 276 26.81 -1.17 -0.62
CA VAL A 276 26.75 0.29 -0.44
C VAL A 276 26.44 0.63 1.02
N VAL A 277 25.39 0.02 1.61
CA VAL A 277 24.99 0.35 2.99
C VAL A 277 26.00 -0.14 4.02
N ARG A 278 26.70 -1.24 3.77
CA ARG A 278 27.83 -1.70 4.61
C ARG A 278 28.98 -0.71 4.64
N SER A 279 29.19 0.05 3.57
CA SER A 279 30.28 1.05 3.52
C SER A 279 30.01 2.31 4.34
N PHE A 280 28.77 2.53 4.78
CA PHE A 280 28.42 3.72 5.57
C PHE A 280 29.06 3.66 6.97
N PRO A 281 29.54 4.78 7.51
CA PRO A 281 30.28 4.85 8.79
C PRO A 281 29.32 4.81 9.99
N VAL A 282 28.46 3.79 10.07
CA VAL A 282 27.44 3.62 11.10
C VAL A 282 27.32 2.16 11.50
N HIS A 283 26.89 1.88 12.74
CA HIS A 283 26.66 0.53 13.22
C HIS A 283 25.22 0.08 12.99
N ASP A 284 24.25 0.89 13.44
CA ASP A 284 22.84 0.59 13.32
C ASP A 284 22.11 1.71 12.57
N VAL A 285 21.35 1.38 11.52
CA VAL A 285 20.60 2.38 10.77
C VAL A 285 19.32 1.81 10.15
N ILE A 286 18.29 2.64 10.08
CA ILE A 286 17.09 2.42 9.27
C ILE A 286 16.96 3.58 8.28
N LEU A 287 17.04 3.28 6.99
CA LEU A 287 16.97 4.22 5.88
C LEU A 287 15.69 3.99 5.07
N ASP A 288 15.07 5.06 4.59
CA ASP A 288 13.99 5.03 3.59
C ASP A 288 14.52 5.62 2.28
N GLY A 289 14.35 4.90 1.20
CA GLY A 289 14.96 5.27 -0.08
C GLY A 289 14.23 4.70 -1.28
N GLU A 290 14.81 4.96 -2.43
CA GLU A 290 14.42 4.42 -3.72
C GLU A 290 15.63 3.79 -4.38
N THR A 291 15.47 2.68 -5.09
CA THR A 291 16.53 2.12 -5.90
C THR A 291 16.08 2.00 -7.34
N LEU A 292 17.00 2.29 -8.27
CA LEU A 292 16.73 2.27 -9.71
C LEU A 292 17.96 1.87 -10.50
N ALA A 293 17.74 1.37 -11.70
CA ALA A 293 18.77 1.13 -12.68
C ALA A 293 19.17 2.45 -13.35
N LEU A 294 20.47 2.64 -13.53
CA LEU A 294 21.02 3.79 -14.28
C LEU A 294 21.64 3.32 -15.59
N ASP A 295 21.64 4.20 -16.58
CA ASP A 295 22.40 4.03 -17.80
C ASP A 295 23.88 4.46 -17.62
N GLU A 296 24.66 4.43 -18.69
CA GLU A 296 26.10 4.77 -18.67
C GLU A 296 26.35 6.26 -18.39
N ASP A 297 25.38 7.12 -18.69
CA ASP A 297 25.42 8.57 -18.44
C ASP A 297 24.86 8.97 -17.07
N GLY A 298 24.38 7.99 -16.28
CA GLY A 298 23.79 8.19 -14.95
C GLY A 298 22.32 8.55 -14.97
N GLY A 299 21.68 8.52 -16.13
CA GLY A 299 20.24 8.72 -16.29
C GLY A 299 19.42 7.50 -15.84
N PRO A 300 18.13 7.67 -15.48
CA PRO A 300 17.29 6.56 -15.04
C PRO A 300 16.90 5.68 -16.22
N ARG A 301 17.14 4.37 -16.12
CA ARG A 301 16.60 3.38 -17.06
C ARG A 301 15.10 3.21 -16.88
N PRO A 302 14.38 2.65 -17.89
CA PRO A 302 12.96 2.37 -17.77
C PRO A 302 12.61 1.61 -16.49
N PHE A 303 11.52 2.02 -15.79
CA PHE A 303 11.04 1.41 -14.56
C PHE A 303 10.95 -0.12 -14.60
N GLN A 304 10.59 -0.70 -15.77
CA GLN A 304 10.50 -2.15 -15.95
C GLN A 304 11.82 -2.87 -15.72
N GLU A 305 12.95 -2.26 -16.10
CA GLU A 305 14.27 -2.83 -15.87
C GLU A 305 14.61 -2.90 -14.37
N THR A 306 14.32 -1.82 -13.63
CA THR A 306 14.41 -1.82 -12.18
C THR A 306 13.53 -2.91 -11.57
N MET A 307 12.26 -3.00 -11.99
CA MET A 307 11.31 -3.97 -11.43
C MET A 307 11.62 -5.41 -11.83
N SER A 308 12.32 -5.66 -12.93
CA SER A 308 12.75 -7.00 -13.32
C SER A 308 13.59 -7.67 -12.23
N ARG A 309 14.40 -6.90 -11.49
CA ARG A 309 15.24 -7.38 -10.38
C ARG A 309 14.44 -7.89 -9.17
N PHE A 310 13.18 -7.48 -9.06
CA PHE A 310 12.27 -7.91 -7.98
C PHE A 310 11.43 -9.15 -8.35
N GLY A 311 11.53 -9.64 -9.60
CA GLY A 311 10.87 -10.86 -10.09
C GLY A 311 11.49 -12.16 -9.54
N ALA A 312 10.76 -13.30 -9.67
CA ALA A 312 11.22 -14.61 -9.19
C ALA A 312 12.44 -15.13 -9.98
N ASP A 313 12.48 -14.85 -11.30
CA ASP A 313 13.50 -15.34 -12.25
C ASP A 313 14.45 -14.22 -12.70
N ALA A 314 14.74 -13.27 -11.80
CA ALA A 314 15.52 -12.08 -12.14
C ALA A 314 16.95 -12.42 -12.58
N ALA A 315 17.29 -12.12 -13.84
CA ALA A 315 18.66 -12.08 -14.29
C ALA A 315 19.40 -10.95 -13.55
N ARG A 316 20.56 -11.25 -12.95
CA ARG A 316 21.36 -10.30 -12.15
C ARG A 316 22.23 -9.37 -13.01
N THR A 317 21.81 -9.05 -14.23
CA THR A 317 22.63 -8.27 -15.17
C THR A 317 22.52 -6.76 -14.95
N THR A 318 21.41 -6.28 -14.36
CA THR A 318 21.17 -4.87 -14.11
C THR A 318 21.57 -4.51 -12.67
N VAL A 319 22.51 -3.58 -12.50
CA VAL A 319 22.92 -3.05 -11.20
C VAL A 319 21.95 -1.98 -10.76
N LEU A 320 21.48 -2.04 -9.50
CA LEU A 320 20.59 -1.04 -8.92
C LEU A 320 21.35 -0.12 -7.98
N HIS A 321 21.13 1.17 -8.14
CA HIS A 321 21.72 2.22 -7.31
C HIS A 321 20.73 2.71 -6.27
N PRO A 322 21.07 2.70 -4.96
CA PRO A 322 20.21 3.21 -3.90
C PRO A 322 20.37 4.72 -3.74
N TRP A 323 19.23 5.39 -3.57
CA TRP A 323 19.12 6.78 -3.17
C TRP A 323 18.24 6.88 -1.93
N PHE A 324 18.74 7.54 -0.89
CA PHE A 324 18.02 7.69 0.37
C PHE A 324 17.47 9.10 0.52
N PHE A 325 16.27 9.19 1.08
CA PHE A 325 15.58 10.46 1.30
C PHE A 325 15.15 10.64 2.75
N ASP A 326 15.36 9.64 3.61
CA ASP A 326 15.10 9.74 5.05
C ASP A 326 15.93 8.74 5.85
N VAL A 327 16.20 9.09 7.12
CA VAL A 327 16.80 8.22 8.13
C VAL A 327 15.91 8.19 9.36
N LEU A 328 15.50 6.99 9.77
CA LEU A 328 14.50 6.79 10.81
C LEU A 328 15.11 6.36 12.15
N HIS A 329 16.28 5.73 12.09
CA HIS A 329 17.05 5.26 13.24
C HIS A 329 18.54 5.37 12.92
N LEU A 330 19.34 5.74 13.90
CA LEU A 330 20.79 5.85 13.77
C LEU A 330 21.48 5.57 15.12
N ASP A 331 22.31 4.51 15.18
CA ASP A 331 23.18 4.14 16.30
C ASP A 331 22.45 4.24 17.67
N GLY A 332 21.34 3.52 17.80
CA GLY A 332 20.53 3.43 19.02
C GLY A 332 19.57 4.58 19.25
N ARG A 333 19.47 5.56 18.33
CA ARG A 333 18.57 6.71 18.44
C ARG A 333 17.47 6.66 17.40
N ASP A 334 16.21 6.67 17.84
CA ASP A 334 15.05 6.84 16.97
C ASP A 334 14.93 8.31 16.53
N LEU A 335 14.70 8.53 15.23
CA LEU A 335 14.66 9.84 14.61
C LEU A 335 13.30 10.23 14.03
N LEU A 336 12.30 9.35 14.14
CA LEU A 336 10.96 9.55 13.57
C LEU A 336 10.31 10.87 13.97
N ASP A 337 10.51 11.30 15.23
CA ASP A 337 9.91 12.49 15.80
C ASP A 337 10.76 13.75 15.59
N GLU A 338 11.99 13.60 15.11
CA GLU A 338 12.85 14.73 14.79
C GLU A 338 12.35 15.46 13.52
N PRO A 339 12.58 16.75 13.40
CA PRO A 339 12.33 17.49 12.16
C PRO A 339 13.04 16.88 10.96
N LEU A 340 12.43 16.91 9.76
CA LEU A 340 13.04 16.40 8.53
C LEU A 340 14.40 17.07 8.26
N SER A 341 14.56 18.38 8.54
CA SER A 341 15.85 19.08 8.40
C SER A 341 16.97 18.43 9.20
N THR A 342 16.69 18.00 10.44
CA THR A 342 17.64 17.25 11.28
C THR A 342 17.99 15.91 10.65
N ARG A 343 16.99 15.17 10.16
CA ARG A 343 17.19 13.85 9.52
C ARG A 343 17.97 13.96 8.21
N ILE A 344 17.71 14.99 7.39
CA ILE A 344 18.48 15.28 6.17
C ILE A 344 19.96 15.52 6.52
N GLY A 345 20.25 16.37 7.50
CA GLY A 345 21.64 16.65 7.89
C GLY A 345 22.38 15.41 8.45
N MET A 346 21.65 14.48 9.07
CA MET A 346 22.22 13.19 9.48
C MET A 346 22.46 12.30 8.26
N LEU A 347 21.50 12.19 7.35
CA LEU A 347 21.60 11.39 6.14
C LEU A 347 22.78 11.81 5.26
N GLU A 348 22.99 13.10 5.06
CA GLU A 348 24.12 13.65 4.29
C GLU A 348 25.48 13.25 4.87
N ARG A 349 25.57 13.18 6.20
CA ARG A 349 26.81 12.78 6.87
C ARG A 349 27.11 11.28 6.77
N ILE A 350 26.08 10.42 6.84
CA ILE A 350 26.27 8.98 6.90
C ILE A 350 26.25 8.33 5.51
N ALA A 351 25.59 8.93 4.52
CA ALA A 351 25.41 8.40 3.18
C ALA A 351 25.80 9.42 2.10
N PRO A 352 27.07 9.92 2.11
CA PRO A 352 27.53 10.91 1.15
C PRO A 352 27.40 10.37 -0.29
N GLY A 353 26.82 11.17 -1.18
CA GLY A 353 26.58 10.76 -2.58
C GLY A 353 25.39 9.81 -2.80
N HIS A 354 24.68 9.42 -1.74
CA HIS A 354 23.49 8.57 -1.81
C HIS A 354 22.22 9.25 -1.32
N ARG A 355 22.29 10.55 -0.96
CA ARG A 355 21.08 11.33 -0.72
C ARG A 355 20.43 11.70 -2.05
N ILE A 356 19.10 11.58 -2.12
CA ILE A 356 18.31 12.01 -3.28
C ILE A 356 18.58 13.48 -3.60
N PRO A 357 18.76 13.87 -4.88
CA PRO A 357 18.97 15.26 -5.27
C PRO A 357 17.78 16.15 -4.89
N GLY A 358 18.05 17.37 -4.43
CA GLY A 358 17.02 18.33 -4.06
C GLY A 358 17.59 19.51 -3.28
N GLU A 359 16.72 20.52 -3.06
CA GLU A 359 17.06 21.75 -2.35
C GLU A 359 16.03 22.09 -1.27
N ILE A 360 16.48 22.73 -0.20
CA ILE A 360 15.57 23.26 0.83
C ILE A 360 15.25 24.71 0.46
N THR A 361 13.95 25.00 0.33
CA THR A 361 13.49 26.34 -0.07
C THR A 361 12.06 26.63 0.38
N ALA A 362 11.75 27.91 0.54
CA ALA A 362 10.39 28.44 0.60
C ALA A 362 10.05 29.26 -0.66
N ASP A 363 11.01 29.42 -1.60
CA ASP A 363 10.87 30.20 -2.81
C ASP A 363 10.25 29.35 -3.93
N PRO A 364 9.08 29.74 -4.46
CA PRO A 364 8.41 29.05 -5.56
C PRO A 364 9.25 28.96 -6.86
N GLU A 365 10.10 29.94 -7.14
CA GLU A 365 10.92 29.94 -8.35
C GLU A 365 12.05 28.91 -8.27
N VAL A 366 12.66 28.77 -7.09
CA VAL A 366 13.65 27.73 -6.79
C VAL A 366 13.00 26.34 -6.89
N ALA A 367 11.82 26.16 -6.28
CA ALA A 367 11.10 24.90 -6.33
C ALA A 367 10.72 24.50 -7.76
N GLU A 368 10.31 25.46 -8.59
CA GLU A 368 9.98 25.22 -9.99
C GLU A 368 11.23 24.89 -10.82
N ARG A 369 12.37 25.52 -10.54
CA ARG A 369 13.66 25.17 -11.16
C ARG A 369 14.02 23.71 -10.83
N VAL A 370 14.00 23.33 -9.54
CA VAL A 370 14.30 21.93 -9.12
C VAL A 370 13.35 20.93 -9.81
N SER A 371 12.07 21.33 -9.99
CA SER A 371 11.09 20.47 -10.69
C SER A 371 11.44 20.28 -12.17
N ARG A 372 11.88 21.34 -12.87
CA ARG A 372 12.34 21.25 -14.26
C ARG A 372 13.59 20.41 -14.36
N ASP A 373 14.59 20.68 -13.51
CA ASP A 373 15.85 19.92 -13.50
C ASP A 373 15.59 18.41 -13.28
N ALA A 374 14.62 18.05 -12.40
CA ALA A 374 14.22 16.67 -12.20
C ALA A 374 13.59 16.03 -13.47
N LEU A 375 12.75 16.78 -14.18
CA LEU A 375 12.12 16.32 -15.41
C LEU A 375 13.14 16.17 -16.54
N ASP A 376 14.05 17.14 -16.69
CA ASP A 376 15.12 17.14 -17.69
C ASP A 376 16.12 15.99 -17.44
N ALA A 377 16.38 15.68 -16.17
CA ALA A 377 17.15 14.49 -15.78
C ALA A 377 16.37 13.17 -15.92
N GLY A 378 15.15 13.22 -16.44
CA GLY A 378 14.38 12.03 -16.74
C GLY A 378 13.56 11.46 -15.57
N HIS A 379 13.37 12.17 -14.47
CA HIS A 379 12.57 11.71 -13.33
C HIS A 379 11.08 12.11 -13.45
N GLU A 380 10.22 11.61 -12.55
CA GLU A 380 8.76 11.82 -12.64
C GLU A 380 8.31 13.24 -12.23
N GLY A 381 9.15 14.06 -11.66
CA GLY A 381 8.83 15.33 -11.04
C GLY A 381 9.48 15.47 -9.66
N VAL A 382 8.79 16.05 -8.69
CA VAL A 382 9.36 16.28 -7.35
C VAL A 382 8.44 15.84 -6.21
N LEU A 383 9.08 15.62 -5.04
CA LEU A 383 8.45 15.52 -3.72
C LEU A 383 8.82 16.77 -2.93
N VAL A 384 7.81 17.51 -2.45
CA VAL A 384 7.92 18.67 -1.58
C VAL A 384 7.61 18.23 -0.17
N LYS A 385 8.60 18.31 0.73
CA LYS A 385 8.53 17.77 2.09
C LYS A 385 8.77 18.88 3.11
N ALA A 386 7.80 19.15 3.99
CA ALA A 386 7.92 20.15 5.04
C ALA A 386 9.15 19.85 5.94
N VAL A 387 10.11 20.79 6.05
CA VAL A 387 11.38 20.58 6.78
C VAL A 387 11.21 20.40 8.29
N GLY A 388 10.15 20.96 8.87
CA GLY A 388 9.81 20.82 10.29
C GLY A 388 9.03 19.55 10.63
N SER A 389 8.74 18.66 9.64
CA SER A 389 7.84 17.53 9.87
C SER A 389 8.53 16.31 10.46
N ALA A 390 7.83 15.61 11.37
CA ALA A 390 8.14 14.27 11.79
C ALA A 390 7.82 13.25 10.69
N TYR A 391 8.36 12.03 10.78
CA TYR A 391 8.03 10.93 9.87
C TYR A 391 6.75 10.23 10.31
N ALA A 392 5.69 10.40 9.55
CA ALA A 392 4.37 9.83 9.82
C ALA A 392 4.15 8.52 9.04
N ALA A 393 4.75 7.43 9.51
CA ALA A 393 4.69 6.14 8.84
C ALA A 393 3.25 5.64 8.63
N GLY A 394 3.00 5.00 7.49
CA GLY A 394 1.68 4.48 7.10
C GLY A 394 0.63 5.56 6.79
N ARG A 395 0.93 6.84 6.98
CA ARG A 395 -0.04 7.94 6.81
C ARG A 395 0.20 8.70 5.50
N ARG A 396 -0.90 9.15 4.93
CA ARG A 396 -0.91 10.15 3.88
C ARG A 396 -1.38 11.46 4.51
N GLY A 397 -0.43 12.33 4.80
CA GLY A 397 -0.68 13.67 5.34
C GLY A 397 -0.39 14.76 4.32
N SER A 398 -0.34 16.00 4.81
CA SER A 398 0.04 17.20 4.05
C SER A 398 1.54 17.51 4.09
N ASN A 399 2.31 16.83 4.95
CA ASN A 399 3.74 17.09 5.13
C ASN A 399 4.62 16.67 3.93
N TRP A 400 4.16 15.68 3.17
CA TRP A 400 4.78 15.24 1.93
C TRP A 400 3.79 15.41 0.78
N VAL A 401 4.17 16.16 -0.22
CA VAL A 401 3.34 16.51 -1.37
C VAL A 401 4.10 16.19 -2.65
N LYS A 402 3.57 15.31 -3.48
CA LYS A 402 4.14 15.03 -4.79
C LYS A 402 3.59 15.97 -5.85
N VAL A 403 4.46 16.47 -6.68
CA VAL A 403 4.16 17.26 -7.87
C VAL A 403 4.74 16.55 -9.07
N LYS A 404 3.89 16.22 -10.03
CA LYS A 404 4.32 15.64 -11.30
C LYS A 404 3.42 16.11 -12.43
N PRO A 405 3.96 16.31 -13.65
CA PRO A 405 3.17 16.64 -14.80
C PRO A 405 2.05 15.61 -15.01
N VAL A 406 0.88 16.09 -15.37
CA VAL A 406 -0.21 15.23 -15.84
C VAL A 406 -0.16 15.27 -17.36
N LEU A 407 0.29 14.18 -17.97
CA LEU A 407 0.22 14.00 -19.40
C LEU A 407 -1.22 13.62 -19.77
N THR A 408 -1.83 14.37 -20.67
CA THR A 408 -3.18 14.08 -21.16
C THR A 408 -3.15 13.88 -22.67
N TYR A 409 -3.88 12.86 -23.13
CA TYR A 409 -4.02 12.50 -24.54
C TYR A 409 -5.47 12.23 -24.86
N ASP A 410 -5.89 12.63 -26.03
CA ASP A 410 -7.20 12.36 -26.58
C ASP A 410 -7.15 11.04 -27.36
N LEU A 411 -7.82 10.02 -26.85
CA LEU A 411 -7.83 8.67 -27.42
C LEU A 411 -9.24 8.25 -27.82
N VAL A 412 -9.33 7.28 -28.72
CA VAL A 412 -10.60 6.74 -29.18
C VAL A 412 -11.01 5.52 -28.39
N VAL A 413 -12.27 5.41 -28.00
CA VAL A 413 -12.81 4.23 -27.35
C VAL A 413 -13.14 3.18 -28.41
N LEU A 414 -12.41 2.04 -28.38
CA LEU A 414 -12.56 0.93 -29.32
C LEU A 414 -13.55 -0.13 -28.84
N ALA A 415 -13.61 -0.32 -27.53
CA ALA A 415 -14.49 -1.30 -26.88
C ALA A 415 -14.68 -0.95 -25.42
N CYS A 416 -15.67 -1.57 -24.77
CA CYS A 416 -15.87 -1.45 -23.35
C CYS A 416 -16.30 -2.80 -22.75
N GLU A 417 -15.73 -3.13 -21.58
CA GLU A 417 -16.09 -4.36 -20.84
C GLU A 417 -17.15 -4.09 -19.79
N TRP A 418 -18.01 -5.07 -19.55
CA TRP A 418 -18.97 -5.05 -18.45
C TRP A 418 -18.26 -5.03 -17.10
N GLY A 419 -18.77 -4.22 -16.20
CA GLY A 419 -18.25 -4.10 -14.84
C GLY A 419 -18.64 -5.24 -13.93
N SER A 420 -17.91 -5.38 -12.83
CA SER A 420 -18.18 -6.33 -11.75
C SER A 420 -18.42 -5.62 -10.42
N GLY A 421 -19.00 -6.33 -9.45
CA GLY A 421 -19.29 -5.77 -8.13
C GLY A 421 -20.26 -4.58 -8.21
N ARG A 422 -19.88 -3.42 -7.69
CA ARG A 422 -20.74 -2.20 -7.73
C ARG A 422 -21.04 -1.69 -9.14
N ARG A 423 -20.33 -2.15 -10.16
CA ARG A 423 -20.50 -1.75 -11.56
C ARG A 423 -21.17 -2.85 -12.40
N THR A 424 -21.73 -3.86 -11.77
CA THR A 424 -22.51 -4.90 -12.48
C THR A 424 -23.64 -4.25 -13.25
N GLY A 425 -23.78 -4.62 -14.52
CA GLY A 425 -24.77 -4.02 -15.42
C GLY A 425 -24.36 -2.69 -16.07
N LEU A 426 -23.14 -2.19 -15.78
CA LEU A 426 -22.58 -0.99 -16.40
C LEU A 426 -21.34 -1.32 -17.22
N LEU A 427 -21.18 -0.70 -18.38
CA LEU A 427 -19.96 -0.74 -19.17
C LEU A 427 -18.91 0.13 -18.49
N SER A 428 -17.76 -0.42 -18.06
CA SER A 428 -16.88 0.28 -17.13
C SER A 428 -15.38 0.20 -17.42
N ASN A 429 -14.92 -0.66 -18.31
CA ASN A 429 -13.49 -0.79 -18.63
C ASN A 429 -13.26 -0.49 -20.12
N LEU A 430 -12.78 0.72 -20.40
CA LEU A 430 -12.57 1.23 -21.75
C LEU A 430 -11.32 0.60 -22.38
N HIS A 431 -11.42 0.18 -23.62
CA HIS A 431 -10.28 -0.12 -24.49
C HIS A 431 -9.95 1.14 -25.29
N LEU A 432 -8.71 1.59 -25.16
CA LEU A 432 -8.23 2.88 -25.69
C LEU A 432 -7.38 2.66 -26.93
N GLY A 433 -7.68 3.39 -28.00
CA GLY A 433 -6.95 3.37 -29.25
C GLY A 433 -6.33 4.73 -29.56
N ALA A 434 -5.07 4.72 -30.03
CA ALA A 434 -4.40 5.86 -30.60
C ALA A 434 -4.52 5.81 -32.12
N LEU A 435 -4.60 6.98 -32.78
CA LEU A 435 -4.67 7.08 -34.25
C LEU A 435 -3.35 6.59 -34.88
N ASP A 436 -3.45 5.80 -35.95
CA ASP A 436 -2.31 5.35 -36.76
C ASP A 436 -2.41 5.92 -38.20
N PRO A 437 -1.96 7.14 -38.43
CA PRO A 437 -2.16 7.80 -39.71
C PRO A 437 -1.50 7.07 -40.88
N ALA A 438 -0.33 6.47 -40.62
CA ALA A 438 0.49 5.80 -41.66
C ALA A 438 0.19 4.31 -41.79
N GLY A 439 -0.55 3.71 -40.87
CA GLY A 439 -0.80 2.27 -40.85
C GLY A 439 0.42 1.42 -40.47
N GLU A 440 1.29 1.95 -39.61
CA GLU A 440 2.49 1.22 -39.18
C GLU A 440 2.15 -0.01 -38.35
N PHE A 441 0.99 -0.02 -37.67
CA PHE A 441 0.54 -1.06 -36.76
C PHE A 441 -0.83 -1.64 -37.13
N GLY A 442 -1.39 -1.23 -38.28
CA GLY A 442 -2.69 -1.67 -38.74
C GLY A 442 -3.05 -1.04 -40.11
N GLU A 443 -4.32 -0.74 -40.32
CA GLU A 443 -4.77 -0.03 -41.52
C GLU A 443 -4.45 1.47 -41.41
N PRO A 444 -4.02 2.14 -42.49
CA PRO A 444 -3.79 3.59 -42.51
C PRO A 444 -5.04 4.37 -42.06
N GLY A 445 -4.87 5.29 -41.11
CA GLY A 445 -5.98 6.02 -40.49
C GLY A 445 -6.82 5.21 -39.51
N GLY A 446 -6.43 3.97 -39.19
CA GLY A 446 -7.02 3.12 -38.18
C GLY A 446 -6.60 3.50 -36.76
N TYR A 447 -7.04 2.71 -35.77
CA TYR A 447 -6.74 2.95 -34.38
C TYR A 447 -6.05 1.73 -33.75
N VAL A 448 -4.90 1.97 -33.13
CA VAL A 448 -4.07 0.95 -32.47
C VAL A 448 -4.36 0.93 -30.98
N MET A 449 -4.74 -0.21 -30.46
CA MET A 449 -5.00 -0.37 -29.02
C MET A 449 -3.72 -0.16 -28.20
N VAL A 450 -3.80 0.73 -27.20
CA VAL A 450 -2.66 1.13 -26.33
C VAL A 450 -2.90 0.86 -24.84
N GLY A 451 -4.11 0.47 -24.47
CA GLY A 451 -4.39 0.18 -23.06
C GLY A 451 -5.87 0.02 -22.74
N LYS A 452 -6.11 -0.26 -21.45
CA LYS A 452 -7.47 -0.29 -20.88
C LYS A 452 -7.52 0.56 -19.61
N THR A 453 -8.68 1.13 -19.30
CA THR A 453 -8.90 1.80 -18.03
C THR A 453 -10.33 1.73 -17.56
N PHE A 454 -10.49 1.57 -16.24
CA PHE A 454 -11.76 1.72 -15.51
C PHE A 454 -11.69 2.84 -14.46
N LYS A 455 -10.58 3.58 -14.41
CA LYS A 455 -10.32 4.64 -13.43
C LYS A 455 -10.76 6.00 -13.95
N GLY A 456 -11.16 6.89 -13.03
CA GLY A 456 -11.58 8.26 -13.36
C GLY A 456 -13.04 8.40 -13.77
N LEU A 457 -13.79 7.29 -13.91
CA LEU A 457 -15.19 7.30 -14.29
C LEU A 457 -16.08 7.62 -13.08
N THR A 458 -16.90 8.66 -13.21
CA THR A 458 -17.97 8.98 -12.25
C THR A 458 -19.21 8.11 -12.52
N ASP A 459 -20.15 8.04 -11.57
CA ASP A 459 -21.39 7.29 -11.75
C ASP A 459 -22.24 7.85 -12.92
N ALA A 460 -22.24 9.19 -13.10
CA ALA A 460 -22.89 9.83 -14.25
C ALA A 460 -22.25 9.42 -15.59
N MET A 461 -20.91 9.39 -15.68
CA MET A 461 -20.20 8.93 -16.86
C MET A 461 -20.48 7.45 -17.14
N LEU A 462 -20.53 6.61 -16.11
CA LEU A 462 -20.84 5.18 -16.27
C LEU A 462 -22.26 4.94 -16.80
N GLN A 463 -23.24 5.71 -16.36
CA GLN A 463 -24.62 5.65 -16.87
C GLN A 463 -24.69 6.11 -18.33
N TRP A 464 -24.12 7.29 -18.64
CA TRP A 464 -24.10 7.85 -19.98
C TRP A 464 -23.40 6.90 -20.98
N GLN A 465 -22.19 6.44 -20.65
CA GLN A 465 -21.43 5.57 -21.55
C GLN A 465 -22.11 4.22 -21.75
N THR A 466 -22.79 3.68 -20.74
CA THR A 466 -23.50 2.39 -20.86
C THR A 466 -24.63 2.49 -21.89
N GLY A 467 -25.38 3.58 -21.93
CA GLY A 467 -26.38 3.85 -22.96
C GLY A 467 -25.73 4.09 -24.34
N ARG A 468 -24.84 5.06 -24.40
CA ARG A 468 -24.18 5.50 -25.65
C ARG A 468 -23.42 4.38 -26.34
N PHE A 469 -22.71 3.54 -25.60
CA PHE A 469 -21.89 2.48 -26.19
C PHE A 469 -22.71 1.31 -26.73
N GLN A 470 -23.92 1.09 -26.24
CA GLN A 470 -24.83 0.12 -26.84
C GLN A 470 -25.40 0.61 -28.17
N GLU A 471 -25.55 1.93 -28.36
CA GLU A 471 -25.95 2.52 -29.66
C GLU A 471 -24.83 2.41 -30.70
N LEU A 472 -23.57 2.46 -30.27
CA LEU A 472 -22.37 2.39 -31.14
C LEU A 472 -21.83 0.98 -31.31
N GLU A 473 -22.56 -0.03 -30.81
CA GLU A 473 -22.11 -1.42 -30.87
C GLU A 473 -21.99 -1.93 -32.30
N VAL A 474 -20.83 -2.51 -32.62
CA VAL A 474 -20.59 -3.23 -33.88
C VAL A 474 -20.46 -4.73 -33.66
N ARG A 475 -20.08 -5.14 -32.46
CA ARG A 475 -19.95 -6.55 -32.07
C ARG A 475 -20.00 -6.70 -30.56
N ARG A 476 -20.50 -7.82 -30.07
CA ARG A 476 -20.60 -8.14 -28.65
C ARG A 476 -20.09 -9.54 -28.36
N THR A 477 -19.45 -9.73 -27.20
CA THR A 477 -19.24 -11.01 -26.53
C THR A 477 -19.86 -10.96 -25.14
N ALA A 478 -19.82 -12.07 -24.38
CA ALA A 478 -20.35 -12.09 -23.02
C ALA A 478 -19.74 -11.01 -22.08
N GLY A 479 -18.49 -10.63 -22.31
CA GLY A 479 -17.76 -9.68 -21.45
C GLY A 479 -17.47 -8.32 -22.06
N THR A 480 -17.55 -8.16 -23.39
CA THR A 480 -17.05 -6.97 -24.09
C THR A 480 -17.97 -6.54 -25.21
N VAL A 481 -18.20 -5.24 -25.32
CA VAL A 481 -18.91 -4.58 -26.42
C VAL A 481 -17.88 -3.80 -27.25
N TRP A 482 -17.72 -4.13 -28.54
CA TRP A 482 -16.89 -3.39 -29.49
C TRP A 482 -17.71 -2.30 -30.15
N LEU A 483 -17.10 -1.15 -30.35
CA LEU A 483 -17.76 0.08 -30.74
C LEU A 483 -17.30 0.57 -32.12
N GLN A 484 -18.17 1.33 -32.78
CA GLN A 484 -17.70 2.23 -33.83
C GLN A 484 -16.69 3.20 -33.20
N PRO A 485 -15.49 3.39 -33.79
CA PRO A 485 -14.42 4.20 -33.18
C PRO A 485 -14.65 5.71 -33.42
N VAL A 486 -15.73 6.25 -32.84
CA VAL A 486 -16.14 7.65 -33.00
C VAL A 486 -16.10 8.46 -31.70
N THR A 487 -15.99 7.78 -30.54
CA THR A 487 -15.99 8.45 -29.24
C THR A 487 -14.57 8.77 -28.81
N VAL A 488 -14.25 10.07 -28.68
CA VAL A 488 -12.97 10.56 -28.16
C VAL A 488 -13.06 10.78 -26.65
N VAL A 489 -12.02 10.41 -25.95
CA VAL A 489 -11.91 10.53 -24.49
C VAL A 489 -10.54 11.07 -24.10
N GLU A 490 -10.52 12.12 -23.28
CA GLU A 490 -9.30 12.66 -22.68
C GLU A 490 -8.85 11.75 -21.53
N ILE A 491 -7.63 11.22 -21.68
CA ILE A 491 -7.01 10.27 -20.75
C ILE A 491 -5.77 10.89 -20.13
N ALA A 492 -5.75 10.98 -18.80
CA ALA A 492 -4.53 11.27 -18.06
C ALA A 492 -3.72 9.99 -17.88
N ILE A 493 -2.41 10.06 -18.14
CA ILE A 493 -1.46 8.96 -17.95
C ILE A 493 -0.27 9.41 -17.12
N ASP A 494 0.44 8.46 -16.54
CA ASP A 494 1.73 8.68 -15.85
C ASP A 494 2.93 8.41 -16.79
N GLY A 495 2.69 8.01 -18.02
CA GLY A 495 3.66 7.67 -19.06
C GLY A 495 3.25 6.42 -19.85
N VAL A 496 4.18 5.89 -20.62
CA VAL A 496 4.03 4.64 -21.38
C VAL A 496 5.12 3.64 -20.97
N GLN A 497 4.91 2.40 -21.31
CA GLN A 497 5.87 1.33 -21.08
C GLN A 497 5.87 0.36 -22.27
N ASN A 498 6.97 -0.35 -22.50
CA ASN A 498 7.04 -1.43 -23.48
C ASN A 498 6.02 -2.52 -23.15
N SER A 499 5.34 -3.02 -24.18
CA SER A 499 4.34 -4.07 -24.02
C SER A 499 4.25 -4.97 -25.25
N PRO A 500 4.56 -6.27 -25.11
CA PRO A 500 4.34 -7.22 -26.19
C PRO A 500 2.86 -7.56 -26.41
N ARG A 501 1.97 -7.09 -25.54
CA ARG A 501 0.54 -7.39 -25.56
C ARG A 501 -0.23 -6.58 -26.61
N TYR A 502 0.20 -5.35 -26.85
CA TYR A 502 -0.48 -4.42 -27.73
C TYR A 502 0.27 -4.24 -29.06
N PRO A 503 -0.45 -4.13 -30.21
CA PRO A 503 0.19 -4.06 -31.52
C PRO A 503 1.20 -2.93 -31.68
N GLY A 504 0.93 -1.76 -31.05
CA GLY A 504 1.83 -0.60 -31.08
C GLY A 504 3.10 -0.76 -30.23
N GLY A 505 3.32 -1.91 -29.57
CA GLY A 505 4.50 -2.18 -28.75
C GLY A 505 4.51 -1.44 -27.41
N ILE A 506 3.48 -0.67 -27.07
CA ILE A 506 3.37 0.13 -25.85
C ILE A 506 2.10 -0.15 -25.05
N ALA A 507 2.14 0.16 -23.76
CA ALA A 507 0.97 0.21 -22.89
C ALA A 507 0.98 1.49 -22.05
N LEU A 508 -0.20 2.09 -21.86
CA LEU A 508 -0.37 3.27 -21.01
C LEU A 508 -0.16 2.90 -19.53
N ARG A 509 0.60 3.72 -18.80
CA ARG A 509 0.79 3.59 -17.35
C ARG A 509 -0.26 4.42 -16.61
N PHE A 510 -1.02 3.77 -15.71
CA PHE A 510 -2.01 4.37 -14.83
C PHE A 510 -3.07 5.26 -15.50
N ALA A 511 -3.52 4.86 -16.69
CA ALA A 511 -4.53 5.59 -17.46
C ALA A 511 -5.80 5.88 -16.65
N ARG A 512 -6.29 7.11 -16.70
CA ARG A 512 -7.49 7.60 -16.01
C ARG A 512 -8.31 8.48 -16.93
N VAL A 513 -9.61 8.23 -17.02
CA VAL A 513 -10.55 9.08 -17.76
C VAL A 513 -10.64 10.45 -17.06
N LYS A 514 -10.53 11.51 -17.84
CA LYS A 514 -10.77 12.91 -17.43
C LYS A 514 -12.17 13.35 -17.83
N ARG A 515 -12.46 13.25 -19.12
CA ARG A 515 -13.76 13.60 -19.71
C ARG A 515 -13.91 13.01 -21.10
N TYR A 516 -15.11 12.90 -21.60
CA TYR A 516 -15.37 12.67 -23.01
C TYR A 516 -15.21 13.97 -23.80
N ARG A 517 -14.67 13.87 -25.01
CA ARG A 517 -14.38 14.99 -25.90
C ARG A 517 -15.43 15.02 -27.00
N GLU A 518 -16.64 15.48 -26.66
CA GLU A 518 -17.73 15.65 -27.64
C GLU A 518 -17.44 16.77 -28.65
N ASP A 519 -16.47 17.61 -28.34
CA ASP A 519 -15.94 18.68 -29.18
C ASP A 519 -14.93 18.22 -30.24
N LYS A 520 -14.53 16.92 -30.22
CA LYS A 520 -13.53 16.36 -31.15
C LYS A 520 -14.07 15.17 -31.92
N THR A 521 -13.59 15.06 -33.17
CA THR A 521 -13.76 13.87 -33.99
C THR A 521 -12.66 12.85 -33.71
N ALA A 522 -12.89 11.58 -34.04
CA ALA A 522 -11.91 10.53 -33.85
C ALA A 522 -10.62 10.74 -34.68
N ALA A 523 -10.71 11.45 -35.82
CA ALA A 523 -9.56 11.82 -36.63
C ALA A 523 -8.63 12.86 -35.96
N GLU A 524 -9.09 13.53 -34.90
CA GLU A 524 -8.31 14.50 -34.13
C GLU A 524 -7.70 13.87 -32.86
N ALA A 525 -7.80 12.55 -32.74
CA ALA A 525 -7.17 11.83 -31.64
C ALA A 525 -5.64 11.84 -31.76
N ASP A 526 -4.96 11.74 -30.59
CA ASP A 526 -3.50 11.63 -30.56
C ASP A 526 -3.01 10.35 -31.20
N THR A 527 -1.83 10.45 -31.85
CA THR A 527 -1.29 9.34 -32.64
C THR A 527 -0.49 8.34 -31.81
N ILE A 528 -0.37 7.14 -32.34
CA ILE A 528 0.49 6.11 -31.77
C ILE A 528 1.97 6.56 -31.73
N GLN A 529 2.42 7.33 -32.72
CA GLN A 529 3.77 7.88 -32.78
C GLN A 529 4.00 8.88 -31.64
N THR A 530 3.04 9.76 -31.35
CA THR A 530 3.10 10.71 -30.21
C THR A 530 3.26 9.97 -28.91
N LEU A 531 2.49 8.90 -28.69
CA LEU A 531 2.60 8.10 -27.46
C LEU A 531 3.92 7.32 -27.40
N ARG A 532 4.39 6.76 -28.51
CA ARG A 532 5.67 6.04 -28.57
C ARG A 532 6.87 6.93 -28.30
N ALA A 533 6.81 8.21 -28.65
CA ALA A 533 7.85 9.19 -28.35
C ALA A 533 8.05 9.39 -26.81
N LEU A 534 7.09 8.95 -25.98
CA LEU A 534 7.22 8.94 -24.53
C LEU A 534 8.00 7.72 -24.00
N LEU A 535 8.25 6.71 -24.83
CA LEU A 535 9.20 5.65 -24.45
C LEU A 535 10.57 6.28 -24.38
N ARG A 536 11.17 6.24 -23.22
CA ARG A 536 12.58 6.59 -23.07
C ARG A 536 13.40 5.47 -23.70
N SER A 537 14.29 5.86 -24.58
CA SER A 537 15.27 4.98 -25.22
C SER A 537 16.18 4.32 -24.20
#